data_b02abf5043bfad42d8323085d69f32c5
#
_entry.id   b02abf5043bfad42d8323085d69f32c5
#
_cell.length_a   1.000
_cell.length_b   1.000
_cell.length_c   1.000
_cell.angle_alpha   90.00
_cell.angle_beta   90.00
_cell.angle_gamma   90.00
#
_symmetry.space_group_name_H-M   'P 1'
#
loop_
_entity.id
_entity.type
_entity.pdbx_description
1 polymer ?
#
loop_
_entity_poly.entity_id
_entity_poly.type
_entity_poly.pdbx_seq_one_letter_code
_entity_poly.pdbx_strand_id
1 'polypeptide(L)'
;FQGMAEAFADYANEQKIKAILENKDRLDETVLRDIFTLAPRREYIAVKDVKLRTFITKDSERDDMVAHVYDVTYGQVREYVDNLVVIDDSIVRGTTLKQSIVRILDRLGPKKIVIASSAPQIRYPDCYGIDMSRMGEFIAFNAAIALLKESGQEHIIEEVYRKSKAQENLPKEEIVNYVKEIYAPFTDEQISAKITELVTPDNINAEIEIVFNTIESLHKACPENTGDWYFTGDYPTPGGNKVVNRAFINYYEGNNQRAY
;
A
#
# COMPACT_ATOMS: atom_id res chain seq x y z
N PHE A 1 -8.66 -6.18 10.26
CA PHE A 1 -9.10 -4.82 10.71
C PHE A 1 -9.29 -4.76 12.23
N GLN A 2 -10.02 -5.72 12.84
CA GLN A 2 -10.24 -5.71 14.29
C GLN A 2 -8.92 -5.84 15.07
N GLY A 3 -8.04 -6.75 14.70
CA GLY A 3 -6.75 -6.95 15.34
C GLY A 3 -5.84 -5.71 15.32
N MET A 4 -5.84 -4.93 14.24
CA MET A 4 -5.09 -3.67 14.20
C MET A 4 -5.71 -2.62 15.15
N ALA A 5 -7.04 -2.53 15.22
CA ALA A 5 -7.69 -1.61 16.15
C ALA A 5 -7.42 -1.99 17.62
N GLU A 6 -7.35 -3.29 17.92
CA GLU A 6 -6.94 -3.81 19.24
C GLU A 6 -5.46 -3.48 19.52
N ALA A 7 -4.56 -3.69 18.55
CA ALA A 7 -3.15 -3.34 18.67
C ALA A 7 -2.92 -1.84 18.95
N PHE A 8 -3.69 -0.95 18.32
CA PHE A 8 -3.64 0.49 18.65
C PHE A 8 -4.07 0.77 20.09
N ALA A 9 -5.11 0.07 20.57
CA ALA A 9 -5.57 0.23 21.96
C ALA A 9 -4.53 -0.30 22.94
N ASP A 10 -3.93 -1.44 22.68
CA ASP A 10 -2.87 -2.04 23.49
C ASP A 10 -1.63 -1.13 23.51
N TYR A 11 -1.18 -0.63 22.37
CA TYR A 11 -0.09 0.33 22.32
C TYR A 11 -0.39 1.59 23.13
N ALA A 12 -1.60 2.15 23.03
CA ALA A 12 -1.99 3.31 23.82
C ALA A 12 -1.95 3.01 25.31
N ASN A 13 -2.36 1.81 25.74
CA ASN A 13 -2.28 1.39 27.14
C ASN A 13 -0.83 1.23 27.62
N GLU A 14 0.05 0.65 26.80
CA GLU A 14 1.49 0.58 27.09
C GLU A 14 2.11 1.98 27.25
N GLN A 15 1.78 2.92 26.35
CA GLN A 15 2.24 4.31 26.47
C GLN A 15 1.73 5.00 27.74
N LYS A 16 0.48 4.74 28.16
CA LYS A 16 -0.06 5.24 29.43
C LYS A 16 0.72 4.71 30.63
N ILE A 17 0.98 3.41 30.64
CA ILE A 17 1.76 2.77 31.75
C ILE A 17 3.15 3.40 31.77
N LYS A 18 3.81 3.54 30.64
CA LYS A 18 5.13 4.18 30.54
C LYS A 18 5.10 5.60 31.08
N ALA A 19 4.15 6.42 30.64
CA ALA A 19 3.99 7.80 31.09
C ALA A 19 3.71 7.92 32.59
N ILE A 20 2.93 7.01 33.16
CA ILE A 20 2.70 6.94 34.64
C ILE A 20 4.00 6.63 35.40
N LEU A 21 4.77 5.66 34.91
CA LEU A 21 6.04 5.28 35.53
C LEU A 21 7.08 6.40 35.46
N GLU A 22 7.15 7.11 34.31
CA GLU A 22 8.07 8.25 34.11
C GLU A 22 7.69 9.46 35.03
N ASN A 23 6.40 9.65 35.34
CA ASN A 23 5.92 10.76 36.15
C ASN A 23 5.61 10.36 37.57
N LYS A 24 6.11 9.23 38.05
CA LYS A 24 5.76 8.63 39.37
C LYS A 24 5.79 9.60 40.56
N ASP A 25 6.78 10.49 40.57
CA ASP A 25 6.98 11.46 41.65
C ASP A 25 6.18 12.76 41.50
N ARG A 26 5.43 12.91 40.41
CA ARG A 26 4.66 14.12 40.06
C ARG A 26 3.21 13.79 39.67
N LEU A 27 2.76 12.60 39.97
CA LEU A 27 1.39 12.19 39.67
C LEU A 27 0.38 12.96 40.52
N ASP A 28 -0.39 13.80 39.84
CA ASP A 28 -1.59 14.42 40.36
C ASP A 28 -2.79 14.11 39.43
N GLU A 29 -3.97 14.58 39.80
CA GLU A 29 -5.17 14.36 38.99
C GLU A 29 -5.06 14.94 37.58
N THR A 30 -4.40 16.07 37.42
CA THR A 30 -4.24 16.75 36.13
C THR A 30 -3.35 15.92 35.18
N VAL A 31 -2.19 15.50 35.67
CA VAL A 31 -1.25 14.65 34.95
C VAL A 31 -1.89 13.32 34.56
N LEU A 32 -2.66 12.71 35.47
CA LEU A 32 -3.37 11.48 35.17
C LEU A 32 -4.44 11.68 34.09
N ARG A 33 -5.22 12.76 34.18
CA ARG A 33 -6.23 13.06 33.13
C ARG A 33 -5.58 13.23 31.79
N ASP A 34 -4.46 13.95 31.68
CA ASP A 34 -3.73 14.14 30.44
C ASP A 34 -3.23 12.81 29.85
N ILE A 35 -2.63 11.95 30.71
CA ILE A 35 -2.19 10.61 30.28
C ILE A 35 -3.37 9.77 29.77
N PHE A 36 -4.53 9.82 30.42
CA PHE A 36 -5.70 9.06 30.03
C PHE A 36 -6.44 9.61 28.80
N THR A 37 -6.12 10.83 28.34
CA THR A 37 -6.62 11.34 27.04
C THR A 37 -6.02 10.59 25.85
N LEU A 38 -4.90 9.89 26.02
CA LEU A 38 -4.30 9.06 24.98
C LEU A 38 -5.18 7.82 24.75
N ALA A 39 -6.18 7.96 23.92
CA ALA A 39 -7.07 6.88 23.50
C ALA A 39 -7.37 7.00 22.01
N PRO A 40 -7.03 6.00 21.19
CA PRO A 40 -7.43 6.00 19.79
C PRO A 40 -8.95 5.90 19.74
N ARG A 41 -9.57 6.85 19.05
CA ARG A 41 -11.02 6.85 18.81
C ARG A 41 -11.32 5.97 17.61
N ARG A 42 -12.25 5.05 17.74
CA ARG A 42 -12.70 4.15 16.67
C ARG A 42 -14.10 4.54 16.24
N GLU A 43 -14.24 4.89 14.99
CA GLU A 43 -15.50 5.33 14.40
C GLU A 43 -15.78 4.60 13.09
N TYR A 44 -17.05 4.40 12.79
CA TYR A 44 -17.52 3.94 11.48
C TYR A 44 -17.83 5.17 10.61
N ILE A 45 -16.83 5.63 9.87
CA ILE A 45 -16.92 6.87 9.09
C ILE A 45 -17.54 6.63 7.72
N ALA A 46 -17.25 5.47 7.12
CA ALA A 46 -17.77 5.12 5.81
C ALA A 46 -18.28 3.67 5.82
N VAL A 47 -19.47 3.48 5.28
CA VAL A 47 -20.08 2.15 5.12
C VAL A 47 -20.23 1.86 3.63
N LYS A 48 -19.65 0.77 3.18
CA LYS A 48 -19.81 0.32 1.80
C LYS A 48 -21.17 -0.35 1.61
N ASP A 49 -21.94 0.07 0.61
CA ASP A 49 -23.15 -0.66 0.22
C ASP A 49 -22.76 -2.03 -0.35
N VAL A 50 -23.13 -3.09 0.38
CA VAL A 50 -22.79 -4.48 0.07
C VAL A 50 -23.39 -4.95 -1.26
N LYS A 51 -24.43 -4.29 -1.76
CA LYS A 51 -25.10 -4.64 -3.02
C LYS A 51 -24.36 -4.14 -4.27
N LEU A 52 -23.50 -3.13 -4.11
CA LEU A 52 -22.75 -2.56 -5.22
C LEU A 52 -21.34 -3.19 -5.28
N ARG A 53 -21.19 -4.19 -6.15
CA ARG A 53 -19.88 -4.81 -6.44
C ARG A 53 -19.17 -4.05 -7.56
N THR A 54 -18.20 -3.21 -7.20
CA THR A 54 -17.43 -2.39 -8.15
C THR A 54 -16.49 -3.18 -9.08
N PHE A 55 -16.34 -4.48 -8.86
CA PHE A 55 -15.44 -5.34 -9.66
C PHE A 55 -16.00 -5.74 -11.02
N ILE A 56 -17.28 -5.50 -11.30
CA ILE A 56 -17.97 -6.03 -12.50
C ILE A 56 -18.20 -4.94 -13.56
N THR A 57 -17.94 -3.67 -13.24
CA THR A 57 -18.18 -2.53 -14.14
C THR A 57 -16.95 -2.14 -14.97
N LYS A 58 -17.19 -1.67 -16.21
CA LYS A 58 -16.14 -1.13 -17.08
C LYS A 58 -15.50 0.10 -16.45
N ASP A 59 -14.20 0.31 -16.69
CA ASP A 59 -13.40 1.37 -16.06
C ASP A 59 -14.00 2.79 -16.19
N SER A 60 -14.72 3.10 -17.28
CA SER A 60 -15.34 4.41 -17.50
C SER A 60 -16.60 4.71 -16.64
N GLU A 61 -17.26 3.68 -16.10
CA GLU A 61 -18.43 3.83 -15.23
C GLU A 61 -18.07 3.69 -13.74
N ARG A 62 -16.81 3.36 -13.46
CA ARG A 62 -16.29 3.09 -12.13
C ARG A 62 -16.20 4.36 -11.27
N ASP A 63 -15.80 5.47 -11.88
CA ASP A 63 -15.53 6.72 -11.17
C ASP A 63 -16.78 7.33 -10.56
N ASP A 64 -17.90 7.34 -11.29
CA ASP A 64 -19.20 7.82 -10.79
C ASP A 64 -19.82 6.83 -9.78
N MET A 65 -19.67 5.53 -9.99
CA MET A 65 -20.20 4.51 -9.07
C MET A 65 -19.50 4.52 -7.71
N VAL A 66 -18.18 4.74 -7.67
CA VAL A 66 -17.45 4.67 -6.39
C VAL A 66 -17.82 5.82 -5.47
N ALA A 67 -18.18 6.99 -6.02
CA ALA A 67 -18.69 8.11 -5.23
C ALA A 67 -20.04 7.80 -4.52
N HIS A 68 -20.80 6.86 -5.05
CA HIS A 68 -22.11 6.45 -4.52
C HIS A 68 -22.06 5.13 -3.70
N VAL A 69 -20.92 4.42 -3.70
CA VAL A 69 -20.77 3.13 -3.00
C VAL A 69 -20.54 3.28 -1.52
N TYR A 70 -20.03 4.44 -1.10
CA TYR A 70 -19.72 4.69 0.31
C TYR A 70 -20.69 5.72 0.88
N ASP A 71 -21.46 5.29 1.87
CA ASP A 71 -22.25 6.18 2.72
C ASP A 71 -21.33 6.73 3.82
N VAL A 72 -21.24 8.05 3.91
CA VAL A 72 -20.29 8.74 4.80
C VAL A 72 -21.02 9.40 5.95
N THR A 73 -20.59 9.11 7.17
CA THR A 73 -21.14 9.71 8.39
C THR A 73 -20.41 11.02 8.70
N TYR A 74 -21.10 12.13 8.51
CA TYR A 74 -20.61 13.46 8.83
C TYR A 74 -20.66 13.76 10.33
N GLY A 75 -19.83 14.71 10.80
CA GLY A 75 -19.82 15.17 12.19
C GLY A 75 -19.02 14.29 13.16
N GLN A 76 -18.46 13.18 12.70
CA GLN A 76 -17.57 12.32 13.51
C GLN A 76 -16.13 12.82 13.56
N VAL A 77 -15.69 13.56 12.54
CA VAL A 77 -14.35 14.11 12.41
C VAL A 77 -14.36 15.57 12.84
N ARG A 78 -13.44 15.97 13.71
CA ARG A 78 -13.21 17.38 14.05
C ARG A 78 -12.33 17.99 12.97
N GLU A 79 -12.93 18.89 12.19
CA GLU A 79 -12.26 19.50 11.02
C GLU A 79 -10.94 20.17 11.42
N TYR A 80 -9.91 19.91 10.64
CA TYR A 80 -8.53 20.44 10.76
C TYR A 80 -7.83 20.09 12.08
N VAL A 81 -8.39 19.19 12.89
CA VAL A 81 -7.84 18.75 14.19
C VAL A 81 -7.51 17.26 14.17
N ASP A 82 -8.46 16.43 13.75
CA ASP A 82 -8.31 14.98 13.81
C ASP A 82 -7.41 14.46 12.69
N ASN A 83 -6.57 13.47 13.05
CA ASN A 83 -5.87 12.62 12.11
C ASN A 83 -6.69 11.33 11.91
N LEU A 84 -7.02 11.01 10.68
CA LEU A 84 -7.71 9.77 10.34
C LEU A 84 -6.68 8.68 10.04
N VAL A 85 -6.85 7.51 10.64
CA VAL A 85 -6.12 6.29 10.24
C VAL A 85 -7.10 5.34 9.59
N VAL A 86 -6.84 5.01 8.32
CA VAL A 86 -7.63 4.08 7.52
C VAL A 86 -6.80 2.83 7.30
N ILE A 87 -7.40 1.66 7.51
CA ILE A 87 -6.71 0.38 7.39
C ILE A 87 -7.19 -0.32 6.13
N ASP A 88 -6.25 -0.72 5.28
CA ASP A 88 -6.48 -1.51 4.09
C ASP A 88 -5.73 -2.86 4.18
N ASP A 89 -6.21 -3.88 3.51
CA ASP A 89 -5.52 -5.18 3.46
C ASP A 89 -4.28 -5.14 2.58
N SER A 90 -4.39 -4.53 1.40
CA SER A 90 -3.27 -4.37 0.47
C SER A 90 -3.52 -3.26 -0.56
N ILE A 91 -2.46 -2.59 -0.97
CA ILE A 91 -2.51 -1.56 -2.00
C ILE A 91 -1.78 -2.09 -3.25
N VAL A 92 -2.54 -2.42 -4.28
CA VAL A 92 -2.01 -2.94 -5.55
C VAL A 92 -1.93 -1.84 -6.60
N ARG A 93 -3.06 -1.31 -7.03
CA ARG A 93 -3.16 -0.33 -8.13
C ARG A 93 -3.17 1.12 -7.67
N GLY A 94 -3.65 1.39 -6.47
CA GLY A 94 -3.79 2.73 -5.92
C GLY A 94 -4.92 3.58 -6.56
N THR A 95 -5.55 3.11 -7.64
CA THR A 95 -6.60 3.88 -8.36
C THR A 95 -7.80 4.18 -7.50
N THR A 96 -8.33 3.18 -6.78
CA THR A 96 -9.47 3.36 -5.86
C THR A 96 -9.14 4.35 -4.74
N LEU A 97 -7.90 4.30 -4.21
CA LEU A 97 -7.45 5.27 -3.22
C LEU A 97 -7.46 6.68 -3.79
N LYS A 98 -6.82 6.90 -4.94
CA LYS A 98 -6.69 8.21 -5.58
C LYS A 98 -8.03 8.79 -6.00
N GLN A 99 -8.83 8.02 -6.70
CA GLN A 99 -10.05 8.52 -7.34
C GLN A 99 -11.19 8.71 -6.34
N SER A 100 -11.21 7.93 -5.26
CA SER A 100 -12.41 7.84 -4.42
C SER A 100 -12.13 7.99 -2.94
N ILE A 101 -11.39 7.09 -2.33
CA ILE A 101 -11.29 7.02 -0.87
C ILE A 101 -10.68 8.29 -0.29
N VAL A 102 -9.54 8.75 -0.83
CA VAL A 102 -8.88 9.96 -0.35
C VAL A 102 -9.78 11.18 -0.49
N ARG A 103 -10.46 11.34 -1.63
CA ARG A 103 -11.38 12.46 -1.87
C ARG A 103 -12.59 12.44 -0.94
N ILE A 104 -13.15 11.26 -0.68
CA ILE A 104 -14.30 11.11 0.23
C ILE A 104 -13.89 11.47 1.66
N LEU A 105 -12.72 10.99 2.11
CA LEU A 105 -12.24 11.25 3.45
C LEU A 105 -11.80 12.72 3.63
N ASP A 106 -11.23 13.36 2.60
CA ASP A 106 -10.85 14.77 2.65
C ASP A 106 -12.07 15.70 2.85
N ARG A 107 -13.25 15.32 2.32
CA ARG A 107 -14.50 16.08 2.53
C ARG A 107 -14.93 16.15 4.01
N LEU A 108 -14.41 15.26 4.85
CA LEU A 108 -14.66 15.28 6.30
C LEU A 108 -13.78 16.30 7.03
N GLY A 109 -12.86 16.95 6.31
CA GLY A 109 -11.97 17.98 6.84
C GLY A 109 -10.91 17.48 7.83
N PRO A 110 -10.35 16.27 7.74
CA PRO A 110 -9.29 15.87 8.67
C PRO A 110 -8.03 16.71 8.43
N LYS A 111 -7.21 16.85 9.46
CA LYS A 111 -5.87 17.45 9.33
C LYS A 111 -4.94 16.54 8.49
N LYS A 112 -5.01 15.24 8.73
CA LYS A 112 -4.18 14.22 8.09
C LYS A 112 -4.96 12.93 7.87
N ILE A 113 -4.66 12.26 6.77
CA ILE A 113 -5.17 10.91 6.47
C ILE A 113 -3.97 9.98 6.36
N VAL A 114 -3.89 9.01 7.27
CA VAL A 114 -2.89 7.94 7.23
C VAL A 114 -3.55 6.67 6.72
N ILE A 115 -3.07 6.12 5.62
CA ILE A 115 -3.53 4.86 5.06
C ILE A 115 -2.53 3.78 5.44
N ALA A 116 -2.95 2.87 6.33
CA ALA A 116 -2.12 1.77 6.80
C ALA A 116 -2.46 0.48 6.03
N SER A 117 -1.51 0.00 5.24
CA SER A 117 -1.62 -1.29 4.55
C SER A 117 -1.13 -2.42 5.46
N SER A 118 -1.97 -3.46 5.64
CA SER A 118 -1.59 -4.65 6.38
C SER A 118 -0.53 -5.49 5.66
N ALA A 119 -0.48 -5.39 4.33
CA ALA A 119 0.55 -6.03 3.52
C ALA A 119 1.73 -5.09 3.27
N PRO A 120 2.94 -5.62 3.06
CA PRO A 120 4.05 -4.89 2.44
C PRO A 120 3.68 -4.39 1.04
N GLN A 121 4.55 -3.58 0.44
CA GLN A 121 4.38 -3.12 -0.94
C GLN A 121 4.31 -4.30 -1.91
N ILE A 122 3.21 -4.42 -2.65
CA ILE A 122 3.08 -5.45 -3.69
C ILE A 122 3.83 -4.98 -4.92
N ARG A 123 4.96 -5.63 -5.20
CA ARG A 123 5.94 -5.26 -6.23
C ARG A 123 5.93 -6.17 -7.44
N TYR A 124 5.51 -7.42 -7.26
CA TYR A 124 5.66 -8.47 -8.27
C TYR A 124 4.33 -9.14 -8.58
N PRO A 125 4.13 -9.58 -9.84
CA PRO A 125 2.88 -10.21 -10.27
C PRO A 125 2.63 -11.56 -9.63
N ASP A 126 1.37 -11.95 -9.62
CA ASP A 126 0.98 -13.31 -9.29
C ASP A 126 1.43 -14.29 -10.37
N CYS A 127 1.92 -15.45 -9.97
CA CYS A 127 2.33 -16.52 -10.87
C CYS A 127 1.33 -17.69 -10.94
N TYR A 128 0.27 -17.65 -10.15
CA TYR A 128 -0.72 -18.71 -10.06
C TYR A 128 -2.13 -18.25 -10.45
N GLY A 129 -2.38 -16.96 -10.39
CA GLY A 129 -3.70 -16.39 -10.43
C GLY A 129 -4.09 -15.77 -11.75
N ILE A 130 -5.32 -15.33 -11.76
CA ILE A 130 -5.98 -14.72 -12.92
C ILE A 130 -5.80 -13.20 -12.90
N ASP A 131 -5.59 -12.61 -11.72
CA ASP A 131 -5.42 -11.18 -11.49
C ASP A 131 -3.94 -10.84 -11.21
N MET A 132 -3.61 -9.55 -11.13
CA MET A 132 -2.25 -9.08 -10.82
C MET A 132 -1.17 -9.60 -11.79
N SER A 133 -1.44 -9.56 -13.09
CA SER A 133 -0.55 -10.08 -14.14
C SER A 133 0.14 -9.01 -14.98
N ARG A 134 -0.24 -7.74 -14.82
CA ARG A 134 0.28 -6.62 -15.62
C ARG A 134 1.13 -5.70 -14.75
N MET A 135 2.42 -5.62 -15.06
CA MET A 135 3.37 -4.86 -14.26
C MET A 135 2.99 -3.37 -14.11
N GLY A 136 2.51 -2.75 -15.18
CA GLY A 136 2.10 -1.34 -15.18
C GLY A 136 0.88 -1.02 -14.32
N GLU A 137 0.16 -2.03 -13.80
CA GLU A 137 -0.96 -1.83 -12.88
C GLU A 137 -0.51 -1.71 -11.42
N PHE A 138 0.73 -2.08 -11.08
CA PHE A 138 1.23 -2.01 -9.71
C PHE A 138 1.70 -0.59 -9.37
N ILE A 139 1.12 -0.01 -8.33
CA ILE A 139 1.50 1.34 -7.89
C ILE A 139 2.95 1.39 -7.41
N ALA A 140 3.44 0.34 -6.74
CA ALA A 140 4.82 0.26 -6.30
C ALA A 140 5.81 0.20 -7.47
N PHE A 141 5.45 -0.49 -8.56
CA PHE A 141 6.24 -0.50 -9.78
C PHE A 141 6.26 0.88 -10.45
N ASN A 142 5.10 1.51 -10.58
CA ASN A 142 5.01 2.85 -11.17
C ASN A 142 5.80 3.88 -10.35
N ALA A 143 5.80 3.75 -9.03
CA ALA A 143 6.61 4.59 -8.13
C ALA A 143 8.12 4.38 -8.37
N ALA A 144 8.58 3.13 -8.46
CA ALA A 144 9.98 2.83 -8.74
C ALA A 144 10.42 3.35 -10.13
N ILE A 145 9.59 3.17 -11.16
CA ILE A 145 9.84 3.72 -12.50
C ILE A 145 9.92 5.27 -12.47
N ALA A 146 9.03 5.94 -11.74
CA ALA A 146 9.07 7.39 -11.58
C ALA A 146 10.36 7.85 -10.89
N LEU A 147 10.75 7.19 -9.81
CA LEU A 147 12.00 7.47 -9.09
C LEU A 147 13.25 7.27 -9.96
N LEU A 148 13.30 6.20 -10.78
CA LEU A 148 14.39 5.98 -11.72
C LEU A 148 14.51 7.14 -12.72
N LYS A 149 13.40 7.63 -13.24
CA LYS A 149 13.37 8.78 -14.16
C LYS A 149 13.82 10.06 -13.47
N GLU A 150 13.29 10.36 -12.32
CA GLU A 150 13.62 11.58 -11.54
C GLU A 150 15.09 11.61 -11.09
N SER A 151 15.68 10.45 -10.81
CA SER A 151 17.07 10.33 -10.42
C SER A 151 18.06 10.19 -11.58
N GLY A 152 17.59 10.23 -12.82
CA GLY A 152 18.44 10.07 -14.02
C GLY A 152 18.99 8.66 -14.21
N GLN A 153 18.33 7.64 -13.62
CA GLN A 153 18.74 6.23 -13.67
C GLN A 153 17.89 5.41 -14.65
N GLU A 154 17.33 6.02 -15.67
CA GLU A 154 16.47 5.36 -16.66
C GLU A 154 17.15 4.21 -17.40
N HIS A 155 18.48 4.25 -17.51
CA HIS A 155 19.28 3.19 -18.13
C HIS A 155 19.04 1.82 -17.48
N ILE A 156 18.68 1.77 -16.19
CA ILE A 156 18.35 0.53 -15.47
C ILE A 156 17.13 -0.14 -16.11
N ILE A 157 16.12 0.63 -16.51
CA ILE A 157 14.89 0.12 -17.15
C ILE A 157 15.24 -0.62 -18.45
N GLU A 158 16.09 -0.01 -19.26
CA GLU A 158 16.55 -0.59 -20.53
C GLU A 158 17.43 -1.82 -20.29
N GLU A 159 18.32 -1.77 -19.29
CA GLU A 159 19.19 -2.88 -18.93
C GLU A 159 18.38 -4.10 -18.44
N VAL A 160 17.38 -3.89 -17.57
CA VAL A 160 16.49 -4.95 -17.09
C VAL A 160 15.69 -5.54 -18.25
N TYR A 161 15.22 -4.71 -19.19
CA TYR A 161 14.55 -5.21 -20.39
C TYR A 161 15.46 -6.11 -21.21
N ARG A 162 16.69 -5.69 -21.50
CA ARG A 162 17.66 -6.45 -22.29
C ARG A 162 17.99 -7.78 -21.61
N LYS A 163 18.24 -7.77 -20.28
CA LYS A 163 18.52 -8.97 -19.50
C LYS A 163 17.33 -9.93 -19.48
N SER A 164 16.14 -9.43 -19.25
CA SER A 164 14.90 -10.23 -19.23
C SER A 164 14.61 -10.85 -20.61
N LYS A 165 14.81 -10.07 -21.68
CA LYS A 165 14.60 -10.53 -23.07
C LYS A 165 15.60 -11.63 -23.47
N ALA A 166 16.85 -11.51 -23.04
CA ALA A 166 17.89 -12.49 -23.33
C ALA A 166 17.58 -13.89 -22.73
N GLN A 167 16.77 -13.94 -21.68
CA GLN A 167 16.39 -15.19 -21.01
C GLN A 167 15.11 -15.83 -21.55
N GLU A 168 14.41 -15.19 -22.49
CA GLU A 168 13.06 -15.60 -22.91
C GLU A 168 12.98 -17.07 -23.36
N ASN A 169 14.05 -17.58 -23.92
CA ASN A 169 14.16 -18.96 -24.46
C ASN A 169 15.01 -19.90 -23.57
N LEU A 170 15.47 -19.46 -22.42
CA LEU A 170 16.25 -20.33 -21.51
C LEU A 170 15.33 -21.36 -20.84
N PRO A 171 15.90 -22.49 -20.39
CA PRO A 171 15.23 -23.40 -19.49
C PRO A 171 14.74 -22.66 -18.24
N LYS A 172 13.57 -23.04 -17.72
CA LYS A 172 12.93 -22.32 -16.60
C LYS A 172 13.84 -22.20 -15.37
N GLU A 173 14.64 -23.22 -15.13
CA GLU A 173 15.56 -23.35 -14.01
C GLU A 173 16.72 -22.35 -14.06
N GLU A 174 17.02 -21.80 -15.24
CA GLU A 174 18.10 -20.84 -15.46
C GLU A 174 17.60 -19.39 -15.44
N ILE A 175 16.28 -19.18 -15.39
CA ILE A 175 15.68 -17.86 -15.45
C ILE A 175 15.80 -17.13 -14.10
N VAL A 176 16.42 -15.96 -14.12
CA VAL A 176 16.60 -15.06 -12.96
C VAL A 176 15.58 -13.92 -13.02
N ASN A 177 15.06 -13.51 -11.88
CA ASN A 177 14.20 -12.33 -11.77
C ASN A 177 15.04 -11.04 -11.80
N TYR A 178 15.25 -10.48 -12.98
CA TYR A 178 15.96 -9.20 -13.13
C TYR A 178 15.12 -7.98 -12.79
N VAL A 179 13.79 -8.12 -12.66
CA VAL A 179 12.91 -7.00 -12.28
C VAL A 179 13.22 -6.47 -10.87
N LYS A 180 13.89 -7.26 -10.04
CA LYS A 180 14.41 -6.79 -8.74
C LYS A 180 15.33 -5.57 -8.86
N GLU A 181 16.07 -5.44 -9.96
CA GLU A 181 17.00 -4.33 -10.20
C GLU A 181 16.25 -2.97 -10.35
N ILE A 182 14.96 -2.98 -10.73
CA ILE A 182 14.12 -1.78 -10.79
C ILE A 182 13.94 -1.15 -9.40
N TYR A 183 13.86 -1.97 -8.36
CA TYR A 183 13.64 -1.50 -6.98
C TYR A 183 14.95 -1.31 -6.20
N ALA A 184 16.03 -1.96 -6.62
CA ALA A 184 17.30 -2.01 -5.89
C ALA A 184 17.92 -0.65 -5.52
N PRO A 185 17.78 0.44 -6.33
CA PRO A 185 18.34 1.74 -5.97
C PRO A 185 17.62 2.45 -4.83
N PHE A 186 16.44 2.00 -4.41
CA PHE A 186 15.55 2.72 -3.51
C PHE A 186 15.23 1.94 -2.24
N THR A 187 15.06 2.67 -1.13
CA THR A 187 14.53 2.09 0.11
C THR A 187 13.00 1.96 0.03
N ASP A 188 12.45 1.15 0.93
CA ASP A 188 11.00 0.96 1.04
C ASP A 188 10.29 2.29 1.37
N GLU A 189 10.92 3.15 2.17
CA GLU A 189 10.40 4.47 2.54
C GLU A 189 10.37 5.41 1.32
N GLN A 190 11.40 5.39 0.47
CA GLN A 190 11.42 6.21 -0.74
C GLN A 190 10.31 5.79 -1.71
N ILE A 191 10.11 4.48 -1.88
CA ILE A 191 9.02 3.96 -2.71
C ILE A 191 7.66 4.32 -2.09
N SER A 192 7.49 4.18 -0.75
CA SER A 192 6.25 4.55 -0.05
C SER A 192 5.93 6.03 -0.21
N ALA A 193 6.94 6.91 -0.09
CA ALA A 193 6.77 8.35 -0.29
C ALA A 193 6.31 8.66 -1.73
N LYS A 194 6.91 8.00 -2.73
CA LYS A 194 6.52 8.18 -4.13
C LYS A 194 5.12 7.60 -4.41
N ILE A 195 4.74 6.48 -3.79
CA ILE A 195 3.37 5.96 -3.88
C ILE A 195 2.39 6.98 -3.32
N THR A 196 2.69 7.56 -2.14
CA THR A 196 1.87 8.60 -1.52
C THR A 196 1.65 9.78 -2.47
N GLU A 197 2.71 10.28 -3.11
CA GLU A 197 2.62 11.33 -4.11
C GLU A 197 1.70 10.93 -5.28
N LEU A 198 1.89 9.74 -5.84
CA LEU A 198 1.13 9.26 -7.00
C LEU A 198 -0.37 9.06 -6.71
N VAL A 199 -0.72 8.65 -5.49
CA VAL A 199 -2.12 8.41 -5.10
C VAL A 199 -2.80 9.64 -4.49
N THR A 200 -2.05 10.68 -4.18
CA THR A 200 -2.62 11.94 -3.70
C THR A 200 -3.26 12.68 -4.88
N PRO A 201 -4.56 12.93 -4.85
CA PRO A 201 -5.22 13.72 -5.90
C PRO A 201 -4.84 15.20 -5.79
N ASP A 202 -4.97 15.92 -6.90
CA ASP A 202 -4.93 17.38 -6.86
C ASP A 202 -6.09 17.93 -6.00
N ASN A 203 -5.89 19.10 -5.37
CA ASN A 203 -6.90 19.80 -4.57
C ASN A 203 -7.38 19.01 -3.34
N ILE A 204 -6.48 18.35 -2.64
CA ILE A 204 -6.71 17.74 -1.32
C ILE A 204 -6.19 18.71 -0.25
N ASN A 205 -6.97 18.90 0.83
CA ASN A 205 -6.62 19.78 1.95
C ASN A 205 -5.84 19.02 3.04
N ALA A 206 -6.16 17.76 3.25
CA ALA A 206 -5.51 16.92 4.25
C ALA A 206 -4.09 16.51 3.82
N GLU A 207 -3.18 16.43 4.76
CA GLU A 207 -1.90 15.73 4.55
C GLU A 207 -2.15 14.23 4.36
N ILE A 208 -1.58 13.63 3.33
CA ILE A 208 -1.71 12.19 3.06
C ILE A 208 -0.41 11.47 3.41
N GLU A 209 -0.53 10.36 4.10
CA GLU A 209 0.58 9.43 4.37
C GLU A 209 0.13 8.00 4.14
N ILE A 210 0.99 7.18 3.51
CA ILE A 210 0.77 5.75 3.37
C ILE A 210 1.86 5.00 4.12
N VAL A 211 1.43 4.11 5.01
CA VAL A 211 2.30 3.25 5.80
C VAL A 211 2.07 1.80 5.37
N PHE A 212 3.11 1.15 4.91
CA PHE A 212 3.08 -0.28 4.59
C PHE A 212 3.64 -1.10 5.75
N ASN A 213 3.11 -2.30 5.92
CA ASN A 213 3.75 -3.30 6.77
C ASN A 213 5.14 -3.65 6.20
N THR A 214 6.04 -4.10 7.06
CA THR A 214 7.37 -4.56 6.62
C THR A 214 7.37 -6.08 6.38
N ILE A 215 8.24 -6.54 5.49
CA ILE A 215 8.45 -7.97 5.25
C ILE A 215 8.91 -8.67 6.53
N GLU A 216 9.77 -7.99 7.32
CA GLU A 216 10.24 -8.50 8.60
C GLU A 216 9.09 -8.71 9.60
N SER A 217 8.19 -7.75 9.71
CA SER A 217 7.01 -7.86 10.58
C SER A 217 6.05 -8.96 10.11
N LEU A 218 5.90 -9.12 8.79
CA LEU A 218 5.11 -10.19 8.21
C LEU A 218 5.69 -11.56 8.57
N HIS A 219 7.00 -11.75 8.45
CA HIS A 219 7.68 -13.00 8.81
C HIS A 219 7.59 -13.30 10.32
N LYS A 220 7.66 -12.27 11.17
CA LYS A 220 7.43 -12.44 12.61
C LYS A 220 6.01 -12.88 12.94
N ALA A 221 5.01 -12.35 12.22
CA ALA A 221 3.61 -12.70 12.41
C ALA A 221 3.25 -14.09 11.86
N CYS A 222 3.92 -14.51 10.78
CA CYS A 222 3.64 -15.75 10.05
C CYS A 222 4.94 -16.55 9.82
N PRO A 223 5.63 -17.03 10.87
CA PRO A 223 6.97 -17.61 10.74
C PRO A 223 7.02 -18.91 9.94
N GLU A 224 5.91 -19.64 9.87
CA GLU A 224 5.80 -20.90 9.13
C GLU A 224 5.39 -20.71 7.65
N ASN A 225 5.00 -19.49 7.25
CA ASN A 225 4.57 -19.16 5.91
C ASN A 225 5.56 -18.20 5.26
N THR A 226 6.37 -18.71 4.34
CA THR A 226 7.39 -17.94 3.61
C THR A 226 6.93 -17.49 2.22
N GLY A 227 5.61 -17.47 1.96
CA GLY A 227 5.02 -17.08 0.69
C GLY A 227 5.01 -15.57 0.48
N ASP A 228 6.20 -14.99 0.31
CA ASP A 228 6.42 -13.52 0.26
C ASP A 228 6.80 -12.99 -1.12
N TRP A 229 6.70 -13.80 -2.17
CA TRP A 229 7.16 -13.45 -3.53
C TRP A 229 6.51 -12.20 -4.13
N TYR A 230 5.31 -11.83 -3.69
CA TYR A 230 4.67 -10.57 -4.09
C TYR A 230 5.46 -9.34 -3.67
N PHE A 231 6.24 -9.46 -2.60
CA PHE A 231 6.98 -8.39 -1.96
C PHE A 231 8.48 -8.48 -2.29
N THR A 232 9.05 -9.69 -2.22
CA THR A 232 10.49 -9.97 -2.38
C THR A 232 10.89 -10.28 -3.82
N GLY A 233 9.96 -10.82 -4.63
CA GLY A 233 10.25 -11.38 -5.94
C GLY A 233 10.97 -12.73 -5.89
N ASP A 234 11.02 -13.37 -4.71
CA ASP A 234 11.61 -14.69 -4.51
C ASP A 234 10.55 -15.78 -4.74
N TYR A 235 10.30 -16.07 -6.00
CA TYR A 235 9.29 -17.04 -6.37
C TYR A 235 9.69 -18.47 -5.97
N PRO A 236 8.73 -19.26 -5.45
CA PRO A 236 9.00 -20.63 -5.01
C PRO A 236 9.25 -21.61 -6.17
N THR A 237 8.97 -21.18 -7.39
CA THR A 237 9.16 -21.98 -8.60
C THR A 237 9.85 -21.17 -9.70
N PRO A 238 10.66 -21.80 -10.55
CA PRO A 238 11.29 -21.14 -11.71
C PRO A 238 10.29 -20.50 -12.67
N GLY A 239 9.06 -21.04 -12.73
CA GLY A 239 7.97 -20.46 -13.52
C GLY A 239 7.59 -19.06 -13.10
N GLY A 240 7.71 -18.72 -11.81
CA GLY A 240 7.46 -17.37 -11.29
C GLY A 240 8.43 -16.34 -11.87
N ASN A 241 9.73 -16.65 -11.92
CA ASN A 241 10.72 -15.77 -12.54
C ASN A 241 10.41 -15.52 -14.02
N LYS A 242 9.93 -16.55 -14.74
CA LYS A 242 9.51 -16.39 -16.14
C LYS A 242 8.31 -15.43 -16.27
N VAL A 243 7.32 -15.58 -15.39
CA VAL A 243 6.11 -14.72 -15.40
C VAL A 243 6.47 -13.27 -15.13
N VAL A 244 7.30 -12.98 -14.13
CA VAL A 244 7.64 -11.59 -13.80
C VAL A 244 8.46 -10.93 -14.91
N ASN A 245 9.45 -11.62 -15.48
CA ASN A 245 10.22 -11.09 -16.61
C ASN A 245 9.31 -10.85 -17.82
N ARG A 246 8.37 -11.75 -18.12
CA ARG A 246 7.40 -11.57 -19.20
C ARG A 246 6.46 -10.40 -18.96
N ALA A 247 5.97 -10.22 -17.72
CA ALA A 247 5.15 -9.08 -17.34
C ALA A 247 5.88 -7.75 -17.55
N PHE A 248 7.18 -7.71 -17.22
CA PHE A 248 8.01 -6.54 -17.45
C PHE A 248 8.30 -6.28 -18.94
N ILE A 249 8.62 -7.33 -19.71
CA ILE A 249 8.79 -7.23 -21.17
C ILE A 249 7.53 -6.67 -21.81
N ASN A 250 6.36 -7.21 -21.47
CA ASN A 250 5.08 -6.74 -21.98
C ASN A 250 4.85 -5.24 -21.64
N TYR A 251 5.18 -4.83 -20.41
CA TYR A 251 5.11 -3.42 -20.01
C TYR A 251 6.02 -2.54 -20.86
N TYR A 252 7.29 -2.92 -21.03
CA TYR A 252 8.28 -2.15 -21.78
C TYR A 252 7.93 -2.01 -23.26
N GLU A 253 7.41 -3.09 -23.87
CA GLU A 253 6.98 -3.15 -25.27
C GLU A 253 5.58 -2.53 -25.50
N GLY A 254 4.90 -2.03 -24.47
CA GLY A 254 3.55 -1.50 -24.57
C GLY A 254 2.47 -2.57 -24.88
N ASN A 255 2.78 -3.84 -24.59
CA ASN A 255 1.89 -4.95 -24.86
C ASN A 255 0.95 -5.18 -23.65
N ASN A 256 -0.35 -5.13 -23.87
CA ASN A 256 -1.38 -5.25 -22.84
C ASN A 256 -1.77 -6.71 -22.51
N GLN A 257 -1.02 -7.69 -23.02
CA GLN A 257 -1.29 -9.11 -22.76
C GLN A 257 -0.89 -9.51 -21.34
N ARG A 258 -1.56 -10.54 -20.83
CA ARG A 258 -1.16 -11.18 -19.57
C ARG A 258 0.16 -11.91 -19.75
N ALA A 259 0.93 -12.05 -18.68
CA ALA A 259 2.25 -12.68 -18.72
C ALA A 259 2.19 -14.22 -18.74
N TYR A 260 1.02 -14.81 -18.56
CA TYR A 260 0.77 -16.27 -18.58
C TYR A 260 -0.41 -16.63 -19.46
#